data_4d04779e9287adab44f7345156746453
#
_entry.id   4d04779e9287adab44f7345156746453
#
_cell.length_a   1.000
_cell.length_b   1.000
_cell.length_c   1.000
_cell.angle_alpha   90.00
_cell.angle_beta   90.00
_cell.angle_gamma   90.00
#
_symmetry.space_group_name_H-M   'P 1'
#
loop_
_entity.id
_entity.type
_entity.pdbx_description
1 polymer ?
#
loop_
_entity_poly.entity_id
_entity_poly.type
_entity_poly.pdbx_seq_one_letter_code
_entity_poly.pdbx_strand_id
1 'polypeptide(L)'
;MRLLHISDLHIGKKVNEFSMLEDQKHILRQILEIADNQRADGVMIAGDIYDKPVPTADAVQVFDWFLTELADRGKAVYAVSGNHDSAQRIAFGAQLMGSRGVFLSPVYRGGISPLTLTDSYGELYLYLLPFIKPATMRHVLKQSEEMEENAPMQSYHEAVKLAVSRMGVDGTKRNILVAHQFVTGAGRCDSEEEVVGGLDNVDADVFDVFDYVALGHIHSPQSIKRETLRYCGTPLKYSFSEVNQKKTVTVVDLKEKGDIEISTVPLIPLHDMRKIRGTYLEVMARSFYQEFDREDYVQITLTDEDDIPDVMQKLRGVYPNLMHLLYDNTRTKQKRVIENVAEIEHKSELELFAELYELQNNRAMSDVQADFVAKMIEECKKGEED
;
A
#
# COMPACT_ATOMS: atom_id res chain seq x y z
N MET A 1 -18.52 -20.89 10.06
CA MET A 1 -17.61 -19.93 10.72
C MET A 1 -17.58 -18.64 9.93
N ARG A 2 -17.68 -17.49 10.59
CA ARG A 2 -17.63 -16.16 9.95
C ARG A 2 -16.35 -15.43 10.36
N LEU A 3 -15.52 -15.09 9.40
CA LEU A 3 -14.27 -14.37 9.64
C LEU A 3 -14.27 -13.02 8.90
N LEU A 4 -13.68 -12.00 9.52
CA LEU A 4 -13.33 -10.76 8.82
C LEU A 4 -11.95 -10.92 8.18
N HIS A 5 -11.76 -10.35 7.01
CA HIS A 5 -10.46 -10.26 6.35
C HIS A 5 -10.10 -8.79 6.16
N ILE A 6 -9.00 -8.40 6.76
CA ILE A 6 -8.34 -7.08 6.68
C ILE A 6 -6.85 -7.28 6.41
N SER A 7 -6.18 -6.28 5.89
CA SER A 7 -4.73 -6.29 5.63
C SER A 7 -4.16 -4.87 5.54
N ASP A 8 -2.86 -4.78 5.45
CA ASP A 8 -2.15 -3.55 5.10
C ASP A 8 -2.57 -2.36 6.00
N LEU A 9 -2.56 -2.61 7.32
CA LEU A 9 -2.94 -1.61 8.32
C LEU A 9 -1.94 -0.46 8.34
N HIS A 10 -0.66 -0.74 8.08
CA HIS A 10 0.45 0.21 8.09
C HIS A 10 0.40 1.17 9.28
N ILE A 11 0.18 0.63 10.49
CA ILE A 11 0.02 1.46 11.71
C ILE A 11 1.29 2.30 11.91
N GLY A 12 1.08 3.62 12.08
CA GLY A 12 2.15 4.60 12.19
C GLY A 12 2.61 5.22 10.88
N LYS A 13 1.90 4.94 9.76
CA LYS A 13 2.19 5.55 8.45
C LYS A 13 2.02 7.07 8.47
N LYS A 14 2.92 7.73 7.74
CA LYS A 14 2.79 9.14 7.39
C LYS A 14 2.60 9.26 5.88
N VAL A 15 1.67 10.10 5.47
CA VAL A 15 1.44 10.44 4.06
C VAL A 15 1.75 11.93 3.89
N ASN A 16 2.70 12.27 3.04
CA ASN A 16 3.14 13.66 2.82
C ASN A 16 3.36 14.44 4.15
N GLU A 17 4.09 13.85 5.10
CA GLU A 17 4.40 14.39 6.44
C GLU A 17 3.23 14.34 7.45
N PHE A 18 1.98 14.09 7.02
CA PHE A 18 0.82 13.97 7.91
C PHE A 18 0.78 12.57 8.55
N SER A 19 0.64 12.54 9.87
CA SER A 19 0.47 11.28 10.61
C SER A 19 -0.94 10.76 10.41
N MET A 20 -1.08 9.50 9.98
CA MET A 20 -2.37 8.84 9.82
C MET A 20 -2.88 8.16 11.09
N LEU A 21 -2.18 8.31 12.23
CA LEU A 21 -2.40 7.46 13.41
C LEU A 21 -3.80 7.63 14.01
N GLU A 22 -4.36 8.85 14.03
CA GLU A 22 -5.71 9.08 14.56
C GLU A 22 -6.79 8.52 13.60
N ASP A 23 -6.60 8.66 12.29
CA ASP A 23 -7.45 8.03 11.29
C ASP A 23 -7.39 6.51 11.40
N GLN A 24 -6.21 5.94 11.64
CA GLN A 24 -6.04 4.50 11.85
C GLN A 24 -6.77 4.03 13.12
N LYS A 25 -6.67 4.76 14.23
CA LYS A 25 -7.43 4.45 15.45
C LYS A 25 -8.95 4.51 15.20
N HIS A 26 -9.40 5.51 14.44
CA HIS A 26 -10.81 5.64 14.09
C HIS A 26 -11.30 4.43 13.28
N ILE A 27 -10.57 4.03 12.26
CA ILE A 27 -10.91 2.87 11.41
C ILE A 27 -10.86 1.55 12.22
N LEU A 28 -9.87 1.38 13.08
CA LEU A 28 -9.78 0.17 13.92
C LEU A 28 -10.98 0.06 14.86
N ARG A 29 -11.50 1.18 15.40
CA ARG A 29 -12.76 1.16 16.17
C ARG A 29 -13.96 0.72 15.33
N GLN A 30 -14.08 1.20 14.09
CA GLN A 30 -15.15 0.73 13.18
C GLN A 30 -15.00 -0.77 12.88
N ILE A 31 -13.78 -1.28 12.71
CA ILE A 31 -13.54 -2.72 12.48
C ILE A 31 -14.01 -3.54 13.69
N LEU A 32 -13.78 -3.07 14.93
CA LEU A 32 -14.29 -3.71 16.14
C LEU A 32 -15.83 -3.74 16.16
N GLU A 33 -16.48 -2.63 15.84
CA GLU A 33 -17.94 -2.55 15.73
C GLU A 33 -18.50 -3.45 14.63
N ILE A 34 -17.83 -3.51 13.47
CA ILE A 34 -18.19 -4.40 12.38
C ILE A 34 -18.05 -5.86 12.83
N ALA A 35 -16.99 -6.22 13.56
CA ALA A 35 -16.79 -7.59 14.07
C ALA A 35 -17.94 -8.02 15.00
N ASP A 36 -18.44 -7.10 15.83
CA ASP A 36 -19.59 -7.37 16.70
C ASP A 36 -20.90 -7.42 15.93
N ASN A 37 -21.17 -6.44 15.06
CA ASN A 37 -22.40 -6.34 14.28
C ASN A 37 -22.57 -7.52 13.31
N GLN A 38 -21.47 -7.96 12.69
CA GLN A 38 -21.43 -9.13 11.81
C GLN A 38 -21.39 -10.46 12.60
N ARG A 39 -21.27 -10.42 13.93
CA ARG A 39 -21.10 -11.60 14.80
C ARG A 39 -19.93 -12.48 14.29
N ALA A 40 -18.82 -11.84 13.94
CA ALA A 40 -17.66 -12.55 13.46
C ALA A 40 -17.06 -13.43 14.57
N ASP A 41 -16.63 -14.64 14.24
CA ASP A 41 -15.89 -15.53 15.13
C ASP A 41 -14.44 -15.09 15.31
N GLY A 42 -13.88 -14.40 14.30
CA GLY A 42 -12.51 -13.90 14.34
C GLY A 42 -12.16 -12.96 13.19
N VAL A 43 -10.90 -12.48 13.21
CA VAL A 43 -10.35 -11.53 12.23
C VAL A 43 -9.05 -12.09 11.65
N MET A 44 -8.96 -12.20 10.34
CA MET A 44 -7.74 -12.48 9.59
C MET A 44 -7.06 -11.16 9.23
N ILE A 45 -5.78 -11.01 9.60
CA ILE A 45 -4.94 -9.84 9.28
C ILE A 45 -3.84 -10.31 8.35
N ALA A 46 -3.98 -10.02 7.06
CA ALA A 46 -3.12 -10.54 6.02
C ALA A 46 -1.86 -9.67 5.79
N GLY A 47 -1.12 -9.36 6.84
CA GLY A 47 0.20 -8.73 6.80
C GLY A 47 0.19 -7.20 6.76
N ASP A 48 1.39 -6.63 6.74
CA ASP A 48 1.71 -5.20 6.83
C ASP A 48 0.94 -4.50 7.95
N ILE A 49 1.14 -5.05 9.15
CA ILE A 49 0.56 -4.53 10.39
C ILE A 49 1.13 -3.15 10.69
N TYR A 50 2.44 -3.01 10.59
CA TYR A 50 3.16 -1.75 10.79
C TYR A 50 3.69 -1.19 9.47
N ASP A 51 3.84 0.14 9.41
CA ASP A 51 4.44 0.81 8.26
C ASP A 51 5.95 0.53 8.10
N LYS A 52 6.62 0.16 9.19
CA LYS A 52 8.08 -0.07 9.20
C LYS A 52 8.46 -1.26 10.07
N PRO A 53 9.56 -1.97 9.76
CA PRO A 53 10.06 -3.11 10.55
C PRO A 53 10.39 -2.75 12.00
N VAL A 54 10.68 -1.47 12.28
CA VAL A 54 10.84 -0.92 13.64
C VAL A 54 9.76 0.13 13.84
N PRO A 55 8.57 -0.26 14.35
CA PRO A 55 7.46 0.65 14.57
C PRO A 55 7.75 1.64 15.71
N THR A 56 7.06 2.77 15.70
CA THR A 56 7.07 3.71 16.83
C THR A 56 6.35 3.12 18.03
N ALA A 57 6.65 3.60 19.24
CA ALA A 57 5.97 3.17 20.46
C ALA A 57 4.44 3.35 20.36
N ASP A 58 3.99 4.48 19.80
CA ASP A 58 2.57 4.77 19.62
C ASP A 58 1.90 3.74 18.67
N ALA A 59 2.58 3.36 17.59
CA ALA A 59 2.07 2.33 16.67
C ALA A 59 1.92 0.98 17.37
N VAL A 60 2.90 0.59 18.21
CA VAL A 60 2.84 -0.63 19.00
C VAL A 60 1.68 -0.59 19.97
N GLN A 61 1.47 0.53 20.68
CA GLN A 61 0.35 0.70 21.61
C GLN A 61 -1.02 0.60 20.92
N VAL A 62 -1.14 1.15 19.70
CA VAL A 62 -2.39 1.07 18.93
C VAL A 62 -2.69 -0.36 18.52
N PHE A 63 -1.70 -1.13 18.09
CA PHE A 63 -1.91 -2.52 17.72
C PHE A 63 -2.19 -3.40 18.94
N ASP A 64 -1.47 -3.20 20.06
CA ASP A 64 -1.72 -3.87 21.32
C ASP A 64 -3.15 -3.63 21.83
N TRP A 65 -3.60 -2.38 21.83
CA TRP A 65 -4.98 -2.02 22.13
C TRP A 65 -5.98 -2.76 21.22
N PHE A 66 -5.74 -2.79 19.91
CA PHE A 66 -6.65 -3.42 18.96
C PHE A 66 -6.76 -4.93 19.18
N LEU A 67 -5.63 -5.61 19.42
CA LEU A 67 -5.59 -7.04 19.76
C LEU A 67 -6.33 -7.33 21.07
N THR A 68 -6.11 -6.50 22.09
CA THR A 68 -6.77 -6.63 23.41
C THR A 68 -8.28 -6.48 23.26
N GLU A 69 -8.75 -5.46 22.53
CA GLU A 69 -10.19 -5.24 22.30
C GLU A 69 -10.84 -6.40 21.53
N LEU A 70 -10.16 -7.00 20.55
CA LEU A 70 -10.65 -8.20 19.86
C LEU A 70 -10.74 -9.40 20.80
N ALA A 71 -9.69 -9.66 21.57
CA ALA A 71 -9.65 -10.77 22.51
C ALA A 71 -10.72 -10.64 23.62
N ASP A 72 -10.92 -9.43 24.17
CA ASP A 72 -11.93 -9.18 25.22
C ASP A 72 -13.38 -9.32 24.68
N ARG A 73 -13.58 -9.10 23.37
CA ARG A 73 -14.83 -9.39 22.66
C ARG A 73 -14.98 -10.88 22.29
N GLY A 74 -14.02 -11.73 22.66
CA GLY A 74 -14.01 -13.15 22.29
C GLY A 74 -13.80 -13.39 20.79
N LYS A 75 -13.21 -12.44 20.06
CA LYS A 75 -12.88 -12.60 18.64
C LYS A 75 -11.46 -13.16 18.50
N ALA A 76 -11.34 -14.31 17.83
CA ALA A 76 -10.02 -14.85 17.52
C ALA A 76 -9.29 -13.97 16.48
N VAL A 77 -7.96 -13.86 16.58
CA VAL A 77 -7.13 -13.13 15.64
C VAL A 77 -6.15 -14.06 14.96
N TYR A 78 -6.07 -13.99 13.64
CA TYR A 78 -5.18 -14.77 12.79
C TYR A 78 -4.35 -13.83 11.94
N ALA A 79 -3.11 -13.52 12.37
CA ALA A 79 -2.31 -12.49 11.72
C ALA A 79 -1.00 -13.04 11.17
N VAL A 80 -0.60 -12.57 9.99
CA VAL A 80 0.71 -12.85 9.39
C VAL A 80 1.54 -11.58 9.29
N SER A 81 2.87 -11.71 9.23
CA SER A 81 3.74 -10.59 8.90
C SER A 81 3.79 -10.35 7.40
N GLY A 82 3.78 -9.08 6.98
CA GLY A 82 4.00 -8.65 5.59
C GLY A 82 5.45 -8.29 5.30
N ASN A 83 5.68 -7.59 4.18
CA ASN A 83 7.04 -7.16 3.77
C ASN A 83 7.55 -5.93 4.53
N HIS A 84 6.66 -5.09 5.05
CA HIS A 84 7.00 -3.96 5.93
C HIS A 84 7.26 -4.40 7.37
N ASP A 85 6.74 -5.56 7.77
CA ASP A 85 6.89 -6.06 9.14
C ASP A 85 8.24 -6.75 9.38
N SER A 86 8.66 -6.76 10.65
CA SER A 86 9.68 -7.70 11.12
C SER A 86 9.00 -8.98 11.60
N ALA A 87 9.17 -10.09 10.89
CA ALA A 87 8.58 -11.37 11.25
C ALA A 87 8.95 -11.79 12.69
N GLN A 88 10.18 -11.48 13.15
CA GLN A 88 10.64 -11.77 14.51
C GLN A 88 9.87 -10.95 15.56
N ARG A 89 9.56 -9.69 15.27
CA ARG A 89 8.80 -8.81 16.18
C ARG A 89 7.34 -9.20 16.24
N ILE A 90 6.73 -9.53 15.10
CA ILE A 90 5.34 -10.03 15.04
C ILE A 90 5.22 -11.36 15.78
N ALA A 91 6.18 -12.28 15.62
CA ALA A 91 6.17 -13.56 16.31
C ALA A 91 6.47 -13.46 17.81
N PHE A 92 6.86 -12.29 18.33
CA PHE A 92 7.16 -12.12 19.74
C PHE A 92 5.92 -12.36 20.62
N GLY A 93 6.05 -13.26 21.59
CA GLY A 93 4.95 -13.59 22.49
C GLY A 93 3.82 -14.43 21.87
N ALA A 94 3.90 -14.85 20.61
CA ALA A 94 2.84 -15.58 19.89
C ALA A 94 2.34 -16.83 20.66
N GLN A 95 3.22 -17.59 21.29
CA GLN A 95 2.84 -18.77 22.08
C GLN A 95 1.98 -18.42 23.30
N LEU A 96 2.29 -17.31 23.97
CA LEU A 96 1.50 -16.83 25.11
C LEU A 96 0.15 -16.27 24.68
N MET A 97 0.14 -15.54 23.58
CA MET A 97 -1.08 -14.91 23.02
C MET A 97 -2.07 -15.95 22.48
N GLY A 98 -1.59 -17.10 21.99
CA GLY A 98 -2.44 -18.18 21.48
C GLY A 98 -3.46 -18.68 22.50
N SER A 99 -3.14 -18.68 23.81
CA SER A 99 -4.08 -19.03 24.88
C SER A 99 -5.25 -18.05 25.02
N ARG A 100 -5.13 -16.85 24.46
CA ARG A 100 -6.16 -15.80 24.44
C ARG A 100 -6.83 -15.68 23.06
N GLY A 101 -6.60 -16.63 22.15
CA GLY A 101 -7.20 -16.62 20.81
C GLY A 101 -6.48 -15.69 19.81
N VAL A 102 -5.26 -15.20 20.12
CA VAL A 102 -4.47 -14.39 19.21
C VAL A 102 -3.35 -15.22 18.62
N PHE A 103 -3.47 -15.58 17.35
CA PHE A 103 -2.54 -16.44 16.62
C PHE A 103 -1.73 -15.60 15.64
N LEU A 104 -0.45 -15.43 15.92
CA LEU A 104 0.49 -14.69 15.07
C LEU A 104 1.38 -15.68 14.32
N SER A 105 1.65 -15.41 13.03
CA SER A 105 2.52 -16.26 12.24
C SER A 105 3.91 -16.37 12.87
N PRO A 106 4.47 -17.58 12.92
CA PRO A 106 5.86 -17.74 13.35
C PRO A 106 6.82 -17.19 12.27
N VAL A 107 8.07 -17.00 12.64
CA VAL A 107 9.13 -16.86 11.65
C VAL A 107 9.21 -18.15 10.83
N TYR A 108 9.20 -18.06 9.50
CA TYR A 108 9.23 -19.23 8.64
C TYR A 108 10.54 -20.01 8.81
N ARG A 109 10.42 -21.32 9.09
CA ARG A 109 11.54 -22.24 9.32
C ARG A 109 11.45 -23.55 8.52
N GLY A 110 10.75 -23.50 7.36
CA GLY A 110 10.67 -24.64 6.45
C GLY A 110 9.35 -25.39 6.44
N GLY A 111 8.44 -25.11 7.38
CA GLY A 111 7.11 -25.70 7.41
C GLY A 111 6.11 -24.84 8.17
N ILE A 112 4.83 -25.02 7.89
CA ILE A 112 3.72 -24.35 8.58
C ILE A 112 2.68 -25.44 8.89
N SER A 113 2.40 -25.62 10.17
CA SER A 113 1.29 -26.46 10.61
C SER A 113 -0.01 -25.64 10.68
N PRO A 114 -1.14 -26.21 10.27
CA PRO A 114 -2.42 -25.52 10.37
C PRO A 114 -2.87 -25.37 11.83
N LEU A 115 -3.65 -24.33 12.06
CA LEU A 115 -4.54 -24.23 13.20
C LEU A 115 -5.81 -25.02 12.89
N THR A 116 -6.18 -25.97 13.73
CA THR A 116 -7.44 -26.70 13.56
C THR A 116 -8.54 -25.97 14.31
N LEU A 117 -9.51 -25.46 13.57
CA LEU A 117 -10.70 -24.79 14.08
C LEU A 117 -11.89 -25.72 13.92
N THR A 118 -12.93 -25.57 14.72
CA THR A 118 -14.13 -26.39 14.63
C THR A 118 -15.38 -25.53 14.70
N ASP A 119 -16.33 -25.80 13.81
CA ASP A 119 -17.65 -25.17 13.80
C ASP A 119 -18.75 -26.20 13.54
N SER A 120 -19.98 -25.73 13.25
CA SER A 120 -21.13 -26.60 12.95
C SER A 120 -20.96 -27.43 11.67
N TYR A 121 -20.01 -27.09 10.80
CA TYR A 121 -19.68 -27.78 9.55
C TYR A 121 -18.46 -28.70 9.68
N GLY A 122 -17.92 -28.87 10.90
CA GLY A 122 -16.78 -29.73 11.20
C GLY A 122 -15.45 -28.97 11.27
N GLU A 123 -14.36 -29.68 11.03
CA GLU A 123 -13.01 -29.13 11.10
C GLU A 123 -12.67 -28.20 9.93
N LEU A 124 -11.94 -27.15 10.24
CA LEU A 124 -11.39 -26.16 9.32
C LEU A 124 -9.91 -25.96 9.62
N TYR A 125 -9.06 -26.04 8.62
CA TYR A 125 -7.62 -25.90 8.73
C TYR A 125 -7.19 -24.52 8.24
N LEU A 126 -6.64 -23.71 9.14
CA LEU A 126 -6.20 -22.34 8.85
C LEU A 126 -4.68 -22.26 8.90
N TYR A 127 -4.07 -21.83 7.79
CA TYR A 127 -2.62 -21.71 7.63
C TYR A 127 -2.22 -20.25 7.65
N LEU A 128 -1.15 -19.92 8.42
CA LEU A 128 -0.59 -18.58 8.54
C LEU A 128 0.75 -18.51 7.83
N LEU A 129 0.77 -18.06 6.57
CA LEU A 129 1.98 -17.93 5.76
C LEU A 129 2.50 -16.48 5.85
N PRO A 130 3.60 -16.22 6.59
CA PRO A 130 4.23 -14.91 6.60
C PRO A 130 4.79 -14.57 5.22
N PHE A 131 5.15 -13.30 4.99
CA PHE A 131 5.81 -12.89 3.77
C PHE A 131 7.14 -13.63 3.58
N ILE A 132 7.28 -14.33 2.46
CA ILE A 132 8.46 -15.15 2.16
C ILE A 132 9.25 -14.55 1.01
N LYS A 133 10.51 -14.22 1.28
CA LYS A 133 11.48 -13.82 0.26
C LYS A 133 12.27 -15.06 -0.22
N PRO A 134 12.75 -15.08 -1.48
CA PRO A 134 13.65 -16.14 -1.97
C PRO A 134 14.86 -16.38 -1.04
N ALA A 135 15.42 -15.29 -0.49
CA ALA A 135 16.54 -15.37 0.46
C ALA A 135 16.19 -16.13 1.75
N THR A 136 14.95 -15.95 2.26
CA THR A 136 14.46 -16.69 3.45
C THR A 136 14.40 -18.18 3.16
N MET A 137 13.85 -18.55 2.01
CA MET A 137 13.76 -19.97 1.62
C MET A 137 15.15 -20.58 1.41
N ARG A 138 16.08 -19.89 0.74
CA ARG A 138 17.48 -20.35 0.61
C ARG A 138 18.14 -20.59 1.96
N HIS A 139 17.92 -19.69 2.92
CA HIS A 139 18.47 -19.85 4.27
C HIS A 139 17.93 -21.11 4.97
N VAL A 140 16.63 -21.34 4.87
CA VAL A 140 15.98 -22.54 5.45
C VAL A 140 16.51 -23.82 4.82
N LEU A 141 16.62 -23.87 3.47
CA LEU A 141 17.11 -25.04 2.75
C LEU A 141 18.57 -25.35 3.07
N LYS A 142 19.42 -24.33 3.25
CA LYS A 142 20.82 -24.54 3.70
C LYS A 142 20.89 -25.13 5.11
N GLN A 143 20.01 -24.72 6.02
CA GLN A 143 19.98 -25.25 7.39
C GLN A 143 19.50 -26.70 7.48
N SER A 144 18.67 -27.15 6.52
CA SER A 144 18.17 -28.53 6.44
C SER A 144 19.04 -29.45 5.59
N GLU A 145 20.19 -28.98 5.08
CA GLU A 145 21.08 -29.72 4.17
C GLU A 145 20.42 -30.20 2.86
N GLU A 146 19.25 -29.62 2.52
CA GLU A 146 18.47 -29.98 1.34
C GLU A 146 18.91 -29.25 0.07
N MET A 147 19.89 -28.36 0.15
CA MET A 147 20.33 -27.53 -0.94
C MET A 147 21.83 -27.48 -1.06
N GLU A 148 22.35 -27.73 -2.27
CA GLU A 148 23.74 -27.43 -2.59
C GLU A 148 23.99 -25.91 -2.58
N GLU A 149 25.22 -25.51 -2.28
CA GLU A 149 25.60 -24.11 -1.99
C GLU A 149 25.26 -23.11 -3.11
N ASN A 150 25.01 -23.59 -4.34
CA ASN A 150 24.78 -22.80 -5.56
C ASN A 150 23.42 -23.02 -6.24
N ALA A 151 22.46 -23.70 -5.61
CA ALA A 151 21.17 -23.91 -6.26
C ALA A 151 20.39 -22.59 -6.39
N PRO A 152 19.92 -22.22 -7.60
CA PRO A 152 19.30 -20.93 -7.86
C PRO A 152 17.82 -20.92 -7.47
N MET A 153 17.48 -20.59 -6.24
CA MET A 153 16.12 -20.13 -5.90
C MET A 153 16.11 -18.60 -5.98
N GLN A 154 15.64 -18.06 -7.09
CA GLN A 154 15.71 -16.61 -7.35
C GLN A 154 14.34 -15.94 -7.35
N SER A 155 13.26 -16.69 -7.64
CA SER A 155 11.91 -16.12 -7.75
C SER A 155 11.08 -16.30 -6.48
N TYR A 156 10.18 -15.35 -6.24
CA TYR A 156 9.16 -15.46 -5.19
C TYR A 156 8.20 -16.61 -5.48
N HIS A 157 7.87 -16.85 -6.76
CA HIS A 157 7.02 -17.96 -7.17
C HIS A 157 7.57 -19.31 -6.66
N GLU A 158 8.85 -19.60 -6.92
CA GLU A 158 9.49 -20.85 -6.47
C GLU A 158 9.49 -20.97 -4.94
N ALA A 159 9.82 -19.87 -4.25
CA ALA A 159 9.88 -19.86 -2.79
C ALA A 159 8.50 -20.12 -2.15
N VAL A 160 7.46 -19.44 -2.63
CA VAL A 160 6.09 -19.59 -2.10
C VAL A 160 5.50 -20.94 -2.50
N LYS A 161 5.70 -21.39 -3.73
CA LYS A 161 5.28 -22.72 -4.20
C LYS A 161 5.88 -23.84 -3.34
N LEU A 162 7.16 -23.76 -3.03
CA LEU A 162 7.83 -24.71 -2.14
C LEU A 162 7.26 -24.61 -0.72
N ALA A 163 7.01 -23.40 -0.19
CA ALA A 163 6.43 -23.23 1.13
C ALA A 163 5.03 -23.88 1.23
N VAL A 164 4.17 -23.65 0.22
CA VAL A 164 2.83 -24.24 0.16
C VAL A 164 2.89 -25.78 0.02
N SER A 165 3.76 -26.29 -0.83
CA SER A 165 3.91 -27.75 -0.99
C SER A 165 4.32 -28.46 0.30
N ARG A 166 5.15 -27.79 1.14
CA ARG A 166 5.58 -28.32 2.44
C ARG A 166 4.51 -28.27 3.54
N MET A 167 3.40 -27.59 3.32
CA MET A 167 2.27 -27.62 4.27
C MET A 167 1.53 -28.94 4.26
N GLY A 168 1.66 -29.75 3.22
CA GLY A 168 0.97 -31.05 3.11
C GLY A 168 -0.55 -30.92 3.17
N VAL A 169 -1.11 -29.90 2.51
CA VAL A 169 -2.55 -29.58 2.60
C VAL A 169 -3.38 -30.69 2.02
N ASP A 170 -4.29 -31.23 2.81
CA ASP A 170 -5.30 -32.19 2.33
C ASP A 170 -6.45 -31.44 1.63
N GLY A 171 -6.44 -31.43 0.31
CA GLY A 171 -7.45 -30.76 -0.52
C GLY A 171 -8.88 -31.27 -0.33
N THR A 172 -9.11 -32.38 0.36
CA THR A 172 -10.46 -32.87 0.69
C THR A 172 -11.06 -32.17 1.91
N LYS A 173 -10.25 -31.48 2.68
CA LYS A 173 -10.62 -30.76 3.90
C LYS A 173 -10.93 -29.28 3.59
N ARG A 174 -11.59 -28.60 4.56
CA ARG A 174 -11.83 -27.16 4.51
C ARG A 174 -10.51 -26.44 4.87
N ASN A 175 -9.90 -25.75 3.91
CA ASN A 175 -8.59 -25.13 4.07
C ASN A 175 -8.64 -23.63 3.78
N ILE A 176 -8.09 -22.84 4.69
CA ILE A 176 -7.93 -21.40 4.53
C ILE A 176 -6.45 -21.05 4.64
N LEU A 177 -6.00 -20.14 3.80
CA LEU A 177 -4.69 -19.53 3.90
C LEU A 177 -4.83 -18.03 4.20
N VAL A 178 -4.05 -17.54 5.14
CA VAL A 178 -3.76 -16.12 5.32
C VAL A 178 -2.33 -15.89 4.86
N ALA A 179 -2.12 -15.00 3.89
CA ALA A 179 -0.81 -14.77 3.30
C ALA A 179 -0.64 -13.31 2.86
N HIS A 180 0.61 -12.90 2.70
CA HIS A 180 0.95 -11.57 2.21
C HIS A 180 1.93 -11.72 1.06
N GLN A 181 1.42 -11.69 -0.19
CA GLN A 181 2.23 -11.94 -1.39
C GLN A 181 1.63 -11.20 -2.59
N PHE A 182 2.48 -10.82 -3.55
CA PHE A 182 2.01 -10.30 -4.83
C PHE A 182 1.66 -11.45 -5.79
N VAL A 183 0.38 -11.55 -6.15
CA VAL A 183 -0.12 -12.57 -7.10
C VAL A 183 -0.22 -11.97 -8.49
N THR A 184 0.31 -12.67 -9.48
CA THR A 184 0.29 -12.26 -10.89
C THR A 184 -1.11 -11.91 -11.36
N GLY A 185 -1.26 -10.73 -11.97
CA GLY A 185 -2.54 -10.19 -12.46
C GLY A 185 -3.22 -9.22 -11.52
N ALA A 186 -2.67 -8.97 -10.33
CA ALA A 186 -3.15 -7.92 -9.44
C ALA A 186 -2.74 -6.53 -9.94
N GLY A 187 -3.67 -5.57 -9.87
CA GLY A 187 -3.40 -4.15 -10.14
C GLY A 187 -2.85 -3.44 -8.91
N ARG A 188 -1.82 -2.62 -9.08
CA ARG A 188 -1.14 -1.86 -8.01
C ARG A 188 -1.60 -0.40 -7.94
N CYS A 189 -1.36 0.22 -6.79
CA CYS A 189 -1.52 1.66 -6.52
C CYS A 189 -0.15 2.29 -6.25
N ASP A 190 -0.05 3.63 -6.28
CA ASP A 190 1.22 4.37 -6.03
C ASP A 190 1.74 4.25 -4.58
N SER A 191 0.92 3.74 -3.66
CA SER A 191 1.29 3.55 -2.24
C SER A 191 2.00 2.23 -1.95
N GLU A 192 2.09 1.33 -2.92
CA GLU A 192 2.72 0.02 -2.82
C GLU A 192 4.19 0.10 -3.29
N GLU A 193 5.07 -0.70 -2.66
CA GLU A 193 6.46 -0.81 -3.09
C GLU A 193 6.58 -1.64 -4.36
N GLU A 194 7.27 -1.13 -5.37
CA GLU A 194 7.60 -1.86 -6.58
C GLU A 194 8.96 -2.56 -6.47
N VAL A 195 8.99 -3.87 -6.70
CA VAL A 195 10.24 -4.59 -6.89
C VAL A 195 10.67 -4.48 -8.35
N VAL A 196 11.84 -3.91 -8.57
CA VAL A 196 12.39 -3.73 -9.91
C VAL A 196 12.50 -5.07 -10.64
N GLY A 197 11.90 -5.15 -11.84
CA GLY A 197 11.93 -6.33 -12.69
C GLY A 197 10.81 -7.36 -12.48
N GLY A 198 9.79 -7.09 -11.65
CA GLY A 198 8.62 -7.97 -11.48
C GLY A 198 8.94 -9.36 -10.92
N LEU A 199 10.04 -9.48 -10.16
CA LEU A 199 10.52 -10.75 -9.59
C LEU A 199 9.70 -11.23 -8.38
N ASP A 200 8.80 -10.40 -7.86
CA ASP A 200 7.95 -10.66 -6.70
C ASP A 200 6.64 -11.40 -7.02
N ASN A 201 6.39 -11.67 -8.29
CA ASN A 201 5.17 -12.32 -8.78
C ASN A 201 5.07 -13.79 -8.33
N VAL A 202 3.88 -14.15 -7.84
CA VAL A 202 3.49 -15.54 -7.53
C VAL A 202 2.29 -15.91 -8.37
N ASP A 203 2.31 -17.05 -9.06
CA ASP A 203 1.17 -17.48 -9.86
C ASP A 203 0.01 -17.94 -8.96
N ALA A 204 -1.19 -17.61 -9.37
CA ALA A 204 -2.41 -17.88 -8.60
C ALA A 204 -2.69 -19.37 -8.36
N ASP A 205 -2.23 -20.26 -9.27
CA ASP A 205 -2.40 -21.71 -9.17
C ASP A 205 -1.66 -22.35 -7.98
N VAL A 206 -0.63 -21.69 -7.44
CA VAL A 206 0.02 -22.10 -6.18
C VAL A 206 -1.00 -22.23 -5.04
N PHE A 207 -2.08 -21.48 -5.09
CA PHE A 207 -3.09 -21.38 -4.03
C PHE A 207 -4.37 -22.21 -4.28
N ASP A 208 -4.42 -23.01 -5.35
CA ASP A 208 -5.64 -23.73 -5.75
C ASP A 208 -6.09 -24.79 -4.74
N VAL A 209 -5.21 -25.27 -3.88
CA VAL A 209 -5.49 -26.26 -2.83
C VAL A 209 -6.32 -25.69 -1.66
N PHE A 210 -6.42 -24.35 -1.53
CA PHE A 210 -7.17 -23.69 -0.48
C PHE A 210 -8.56 -23.26 -0.96
N ASP A 211 -9.56 -23.37 -0.09
CA ASP A 211 -10.92 -22.91 -0.36
C ASP A 211 -11.02 -21.39 -0.37
N TYR A 212 -10.36 -20.74 0.59
CA TYR A 212 -10.23 -19.29 0.68
C TYR A 212 -8.79 -18.89 0.95
N VAL A 213 -8.34 -17.82 0.28
CA VAL A 213 -7.02 -17.22 0.50
C VAL A 213 -7.20 -15.74 0.81
N ALA A 214 -6.94 -15.40 2.05
CA ALA A 214 -6.90 -14.02 2.52
C ALA A 214 -5.53 -13.42 2.18
N LEU A 215 -5.49 -12.55 1.15
CA LEU A 215 -4.27 -11.90 0.68
C LEU A 215 -4.17 -10.46 1.18
N GLY A 216 -2.96 -10.06 1.58
CA GLY A 216 -2.50 -8.69 1.72
C GLY A 216 -1.38 -8.37 0.72
N HIS A 217 -0.84 -7.17 0.75
CA HIS A 217 0.16 -6.57 -0.11
C HIS A 217 -0.41 -5.60 -1.14
N ILE A 218 -1.60 -5.83 -1.65
CA ILE A 218 -2.24 -4.95 -2.63
C ILE A 218 -3.31 -4.10 -1.94
N HIS A 219 -3.20 -2.79 -2.11
CA HIS A 219 -4.02 -1.80 -1.41
C HIS A 219 -5.42 -1.64 -2.00
N SER A 220 -5.62 -2.10 -3.24
CA SER A 220 -6.92 -2.13 -3.91
C SER A 220 -7.67 -3.44 -3.63
N PRO A 221 -8.94 -3.41 -3.16
CA PRO A 221 -9.75 -4.61 -3.05
C PRO A 221 -9.97 -5.25 -4.41
N GLN A 222 -9.53 -6.49 -4.59
CA GLN A 222 -9.67 -7.24 -5.84
C GLN A 222 -9.54 -8.74 -5.63
N SER A 223 -10.08 -9.52 -6.56
CA SER A 223 -9.90 -10.97 -6.60
C SER A 223 -9.11 -11.38 -7.84
N ILE A 224 -8.37 -12.48 -7.74
CA ILE A 224 -7.53 -13.02 -8.82
C ILE A 224 -8.04 -14.41 -9.22
N LYS A 225 -8.34 -14.61 -10.49
CA LYS A 225 -8.91 -15.85 -11.07
C LYS A 225 -10.25 -16.29 -10.45
N ARG A 226 -10.40 -16.25 -9.12
CA ARG A 226 -11.61 -16.67 -8.40
C ARG A 226 -11.89 -15.73 -7.23
N GLU A 227 -13.13 -15.57 -6.84
CA GLU A 227 -13.52 -14.63 -5.78
C GLU A 227 -12.94 -14.96 -4.41
N THR A 228 -12.62 -16.25 -4.20
CA THR A 228 -12.05 -16.75 -2.95
C THR A 228 -10.52 -16.63 -2.86
N LEU A 229 -9.83 -16.15 -3.89
CA LEU A 229 -8.44 -15.71 -3.87
C LEU A 229 -8.43 -14.18 -3.92
N ARG A 230 -8.36 -13.51 -2.76
CA ARG A 230 -8.79 -12.13 -2.65
C ARG A 230 -7.85 -11.26 -1.82
N TYR A 231 -7.61 -10.06 -2.33
CA TYR A 231 -7.11 -8.91 -1.59
C TYR A 231 -8.28 -8.12 -1.00
N CYS A 232 -8.26 -7.82 0.29
CA CYS A 232 -9.25 -6.95 0.91
C CYS A 232 -8.92 -5.46 0.72
N GLY A 233 -7.67 -5.15 0.42
CA GLY A 233 -7.13 -3.79 0.33
C GLY A 233 -6.83 -3.17 1.70
N THR A 234 -6.25 -1.98 1.69
CA THR A 234 -6.01 -1.20 2.91
C THR A 234 -7.30 -0.68 3.52
N PRO A 235 -7.39 -0.53 4.85
CA PRO A 235 -8.56 0.04 5.50
C PRO A 235 -8.70 1.57 5.32
N LEU A 236 -7.62 2.25 4.95
CA LEU A 236 -7.56 3.67 4.64
C LEU A 236 -6.90 3.89 3.28
N LYS A 237 -7.12 5.06 2.68
CA LYS A 237 -6.37 5.52 1.51
C LYS A 237 -5.01 6.03 1.97
N TYR A 238 -3.94 5.53 1.38
CA TYR A 238 -2.55 5.95 1.69
C TYR A 238 -1.88 6.67 0.53
N SER A 239 -2.59 6.85 -0.59
CA SER A 239 -2.15 7.61 -1.76
C SER A 239 -3.32 8.32 -2.43
N PHE A 240 -3.03 9.45 -3.08
CA PHE A 240 -4.03 10.11 -3.93
C PHE A 240 -4.42 9.30 -5.17
N SER A 241 -3.67 8.26 -5.56
CA SER A 241 -4.12 7.29 -6.58
C SER A 241 -5.35 6.50 -6.15
N GLU A 242 -5.59 6.38 -4.85
CA GLU A 242 -6.68 5.62 -4.23
C GLU A 242 -7.97 6.45 -4.00
N VAL A 243 -8.01 7.73 -4.38
CA VAL A 243 -9.14 8.66 -4.10
C VAL A 243 -10.50 8.07 -4.47
N ASN A 244 -10.58 7.36 -5.60
CA ASN A 244 -11.83 6.78 -6.09
C ASN A 244 -12.16 5.40 -5.47
N GLN A 245 -11.30 4.84 -4.63
CA GLN A 245 -11.52 3.55 -4.01
C GLN A 245 -12.46 3.68 -2.81
N LYS A 246 -13.32 2.67 -2.65
CA LYS A 246 -14.13 2.50 -1.43
C LYS A 246 -13.46 1.45 -0.57
N LYS A 247 -12.97 1.87 0.59
CA LYS A 247 -12.33 0.97 1.55
C LYS A 247 -13.37 0.18 2.30
N THR A 248 -13.12 -1.12 2.50
CA THR A 248 -14.10 -2.05 3.08
C THR A 248 -13.42 -3.10 3.94
N VAL A 249 -14.17 -3.67 4.86
CA VAL A 249 -13.83 -4.94 5.50
C VAL A 249 -14.49 -6.06 4.70
N THR A 250 -13.75 -7.11 4.35
CA THR A 250 -14.31 -8.30 3.73
C THR A 250 -14.84 -9.24 4.81
N VAL A 251 -16.08 -9.69 4.69
CA VAL A 251 -16.73 -10.67 5.55
C VAL A 251 -16.80 -11.99 4.79
N VAL A 252 -16.31 -13.06 5.40
CA VAL A 252 -16.20 -14.39 4.79
C VAL A 252 -16.99 -15.37 5.63
N ASP A 253 -18.08 -15.89 5.08
CA ASP A 253 -18.89 -16.94 5.68
C ASP A 253 -18.47 -18.31 5.14
N LEU A 254 -17.82 -19.08 5.97
CA LEU A 254 -17.30 -20.41 5.67
C LEU A 254 -18.29 -21.45 6.11
N LYS A 255 -18.91 -22.13 5.15
CA LYS A 255 -19.87 -23.18 5.37
C LYS A 255 -19.25 -24.56 5.11
N GLU A 256 -19.91 -25.42 4.37
CA GLU A 256 -19.37 -26.71 3.93
C GLU A 256 -18.17 -26.53 2.99
N LYS A 257 -17.44 -27.58 2.72
CA LYS A 257 -16.33 -27.60 1.77
C LYS A 257 -16.74 -27.00 0.43
N GLY A 258 -16.09 -25.92 0.03
CA GLY A 258 -16.34 -25.21 -1.24
C GLY A 258 -17.51 -24.23 -1.21
N ASP A 259 -18.33 -24.19 -0.16
CA ASP A 259 -19.42 -23.21 0.01
C ASP A 259 -18.94 -22.04 0.87
N ILE A 260 -18.64 -20.91 0.21
CA ILE A 260 -18.13 -19.68 0.81
C ILE A 260 -18.91 -18.49 0.30
N GLU A 261 -19.50 -17.74 1.22
CA GLU A 261 -20.15 -16.47 0.90
C GLU A 261 -19.24 -15.31 1.29
N ILE A 262 -19.09 -14.34 0.37
CA ILE A 262 -18.24 -13.18 0.56
C ILE A 262 -19.10 -11.92 0.44
N SER A 263 -18.98 -11.05 1.43
CA SER A 263 -19.60 -9.73 1.41
C SER A 263 -18.62 -8.68 1.90
N THR A 264 -18.95 -7.40 1.74
CA THR A 264 -18.09 -6.30 2.18
C THR A 264 -18.89 -5.29 2.98
N VAL A 265 -18.27 -4.73 4.02
CA VAL A 265 -18.82 -3.64 4.83
C VAL A 265 -17.95 -2.41 4.61
N PRO A 266 -18.53 -1.27 4.19
CA PRO A 266 -17.76 -0.06 3.95
C PRO A 266 -17.13 0.49 5.22
N LEU A 267 -15.94 1.07 5.08
CA LEU A 267 -15.23 1.83 6.10
C LEU A 267 -15.36 3.32 5.77
N ILE A 268 -15.65 4.13 6.78
CA ILE A 268 -15.80 5.58 6.65
C ILE A 268 -14.59 6.23 7.31
N PRO A 269 -13.70 6.90 6.57
CA PRO A 269 -12.54 7.55 7.16
C PRO A 269 -12.95 8.74 8.03
N LEU A 270 -12.08 9.12 8.98
CA LEU A 270 -12.23 10.36 9.74
C LEU A 270 -11.98 11.57 8.83
N HIS A 271 -10.93 11.52 8.02
CA HIS A 271 -10.63 12.47 6.95
C HIS A 271 -10.46 11.69 5.64
N ASP A 272 -11.25 12.02 4.63
CA ASP A 272 -11.11 11.38 3.32
C ASP A 272 -9.99 12.04 2.49
N MET A 273 -9.57 11.40 1.41
CA MET A 273 -8.64 11.98 0.45
C MET A 273 -9.37 12.55 -0.75
N ARG A 274 -8.98 13.76 -1.16
CA ARG A 274 -9.62 14.49 -2.26
C ARG A 274 -8.61 15.13 -3.19
N LYS A 275 -8.84 15.00 -4.49
CA LYS A 275 -8.13 15.77 -5.54
C LYS A 275 -8.97 16.95 -5.96
N ILE A 276 -8.38 18.14 -5.94
CA ILE A 276 -9.00 19.40 -6.38
C ILE A 276 -8.17 19.92 -7.55
N ARG A 277 -8.82 20.41 -8.60
CA ARG A 277 -8.18 21.02 -9.76
C ARG A 277 -8.94 22.29 -10.17
N GLY A 278 -8.25 23.38 -10.34
CA GLY A 278 -8.80 24.67 -10.77
C GLY A 278 -7.78 25.79 -10.65
N THR A 279 -8.19 27.01 -11.00
CA THR A 279 -7.41 28.21 -10.74
C THR A 279 -7.43 28.53 -9.23
N TYR A 280 -6.45 29.30 -8.77
CA TYR A 280 -6.38 29.74 -7.38
C TYR A 280 -7.68 30.45 -6.94
N LEU A 281 -8.23 31.31 -7.78
CA LEU A 281 -9.47 32.03 -7.46
C LEU A 281 -10.67 31.09 -7.36
N GLU A 282 -10.76 30.08 -8.21
CA GLU A 282 -11.82 29.07 -8.15
C GLU A 282 -11.74 28.25 -6.88
N VAL A 283 -10.56 27.67 -6.57
CA VAL A 283 -10.42 26.79 -5.39
C VAL A 283 -10.55 27.56 -4.07
N MET A 284 -10.27 28.87 -4.06
CA MET A 284 -10.43 29.74 -2.89
C MET A 284 -11.85 30.33 -2.80
N ALA A 285 -12.69 30.13 -3.81
CA ALA A 285 -14.06 30.64 -3.78
C ALA A 285 -14.90 29.90 -2.72
N ARG A 286 -15.63 30.66 -1.88
CA ARG A 286 -16.47 30.09 -0.82
C ARG A 286 -17.52 29.11 -1.35
N SER A 287 -18.11 29.39 -2.50
CA SER A 287 -19.06 28.50 -3.17
C SER A 287 -18.46 27.14 -3.53
N PHE A 288 -17.15 27.09 -3.80
CA PHE A 288 -16.45 25.86 -4.13
C PHE A 288 -16.16 25.01 -2.89
N TYR A 289 -15.47 25.58 -1.89
CA TYR A 289 -15.03 24.78 -0.75
C TYR A 289 -16.14 24.45 0.27
N GLN A 290 -17.33 25.01 0.15
CA GLN A 290 -18.49 24.65 0.97
C GLN A 290 -19.14 23.31 0.57
N GLU A 291 -18.80 22.77 -0.59
CA GLU A 291 -19.40 21.54 -1.12
C GLU A 291 -18.85 20.25 -0.49
N PHE A 292 -17.77 20.34 0.29
CA PHE A 292 -17.10 19.17 0.89
C PHE A 292 -16.47 19.51 2.25
N ASP A 293 -16.04 18.46 2.96
CA ASP A 293 -15.38 18.64 4.25
C ASP A 293 -13.98 19.23 4.03
N ARG A 294 -13.71 20.36 4.69
CA ARG A 294 -12.42 21.05 4.59
C ARG A 294 -11.30 20.39 5.37
N GLU A 295 -11.67 19.51 6.32
CA GLU A 295 -10.71 18.71 7.09
C GLU A 295 -10.19 17.49 6.31
N ASP A 296 -10.76 17.19 5.11
CA ASP A 296 -10.25 16.16 4.24
C ASP A 296 -8.79 16.42 3.86
N TYR A 297 -8.04 15.34 3.62
CA TYR A 297 -6.69 15.40 3.06
C TYR A 297 -6.76 15.77 1.59
N VAL A 298 -6.09 16.86 1.20
CA VAL A 298 -6.29 17.44 -0.12
C VAL A 298 -4.99 17.47 -0.92
N GLN A 299 -5.09 17.06 -2.18
CA GLN A 299 -4.14 17.38 -3.24
C GLN A 299 -4.76 18.43 -4.15
N ILE A 300 -4.13 19.62 -4.27
CA ILE A 300 -4.60 20.69 -5.16
C ILE A 300 -3.68 20.75 -6.37
N THR A 301 -4.28 20.78 -7.55
CA THR A 301 -3.60 21.03 -8.82
C THR A 301 -4.05 22.40 -9.35
N LEU A 302 -3.20 23.39 -9.27
CA LEU A 302 -3.46 24.73 -9.79
C LEU A 302 -3.22 24.77 -11.30
N THR A 303 -4.11 25.47 -12.00
CA THR A 303 -4.04 25.68 -13.45
C THR A 303 -3.60 27.09 -13.82
N ASP A 304 -3.21 27.92 -12.85
CA ASP A 304 -2.71 29.27 -13.07
C ASP A 304 -1.37 29.22 -13.80
N GLU A 305 -1.20 30.09 -14.80
CA GLU A 305 0.06 30.21 -15.55
C GLU A 305 1.12 30.99 -14.76
N ASP A 306 0.70 31.95 -13.93
CA ASP A 306 1.56 32.76 -13.12
C ASP A 306 1.77 32.15 -11.73
N ASP A 307 2.97 32.35 -11.18
CA ASP A 307 3.31 31.91 -9.82
C ASP A 307 2.58 32.81 -8.78
N ILE A 308 1.91 32.17 -7.85
CA ILE A 308 1.19 32.84 -6.76
C ILE A 308 2.07 32.90 -5.52
N PRO A 309 2.47 34.08 -5.04
CA PRO A 309 3.29 34.21 -3.84
C PRO A 309 2.59 33.60 -2.61
N ASP A 310 3.34 32.84 -1.79
CA ASP A 310 2.88 32.24 -0.52
C ASP A 310 1.63 31.35 -0.67
N VAL A 311 1.45 30.74 -1.84
CA VAL A 311 0.26 29.98 -2.22
C VAL A 311 -0.07 28.86 -1.23
N MET A 312 0.92 28.10 -0.76
CA MET A 312 0.72 27.02 0.23
C MET A 312 0.11 27.56 1.53
N GLN A 313 0.63 28.68 2.06
CA GLN A 313 0.11 29.27 3.28
C GLN A 313 -1.32 29.79 3.10
N LYS A 314 -1.59 30.43 1.98
CA LYS A 314 -2.93 30.94 1.63
C LYS A 314 -3.94 29.81 1.49
N LEU A 315 -3.60 28.75 0.76
CA LEU A 315 -4.46 27.58 0.58
C LEU A 315 -4.72 26.85 1.91
N ARG A 316 -3.71 26.71 2.77
CA ARG A 316 -3.87 26.11 4.11
C ARG A 316 -4.81 26.89 5.04
N GLY A 317 -5.05 28.15 4.78
CA GLY A 317 -6.08 28.93 5.46
C GLY A 317 -7.51 28.43 5.20
N VAL A 318 -7.72 27.76 4.07
CA VAL A 318 -9.03 27.16 3.69
C VAL A 318 -8.99 25.63 3.81
N TYR A 319 -7.89 25.00 3.46
CA TYR A 319 -7.65 23.55 3.45
C TYR A 319 -6.52 23.21 4.43
N PRO A 320 -6.81 23.06 5.73
CA PRO A 320 -5.76 22.88 6.76
C PRO A 320 -4.92 21.62 6.49
N ASN A 321 -5.53 20.58 5.93
CA ASN A 321 -4.90 19.31 5.60
C ASN A 321 -4.46 19.23 4.11
N LEU A 322 -4.01 20.36 3.52
CA LEU A 322 -3.38 20.36 2.20
C LEU A 322 -2.05 19.62 2.27
N MET A 323 -2.03 18.41 1.72
CA MET A 323 -0.86 17.53 1.68
C MET A 323 0.04 17.81 0.49
N HIS A 324 -0.53 18.08 -0.68
CA HIS A 324 0.24 18.19 -1.92
C HIS A 324 -0.30 19.29 -2.81
N LEU A 325 0.60 20.14 -3.33
CA LEU A 325 0.29 21.17 -4.32
C LEU A 325 1.03 20.86 -5.62
N LEU A 326 0.29 20.80 -6.69
CA LEU A 326 0.77 20.57 -8.05
C LEU A 326 0.39 21.76 -8.94
N TYR A 327 1.10 21.90 -10.05
CA TYR A 327 0.76 22.83 -11.11
C TYR A 327 0.54 22.07 -12.42
N ASP A 328 -0.53 22.41 -13.14
CA ASP A 328 -0.83 21.95 -14.50
C ASP A 328 -0.94 23.17 -15.42
N ASN A 329 0.20 23.76 -15.74
CA ASN A 329 0.33 24.92 -16.61
C ASN A 329 1.29 24.63 -17.78
N THR A 330 1.48 25.60 -18.68
CA THR A 330 2.32 25.45 -19.86
C THR A 330 3.75 25.03 -19.51
N ARG A 331 4.33 25.60 -18.45
CA ARG A 331 5.67 25.27 -17.95
C ARG A 331 5.79 23.80 -17.51
N THR A 332 4.80 23.28 -16.79
CA THR A 332 4.84 21.89 -16.30
C THR A 332 4.57 20.87 -17.41
N LYS A 333 3.79 21.26 -18.44
CA LYS A 333 3.56 20.41 -19.62
C LYS A 333 4.80 20.30 -20.49
N GLN A 334 5.52 21.40 -20.70
CA GLN A 334 6.75 21.42 -21.49
C GLN A 334 7.88 20.61 -20.82
N LYS A 335 8.01 20.63 -19.48
CA LYS A 335 8.98 19.78 -18.77
C LYS A 335 8.81 18.28 -19.06
N ARG A 336 7.58 17.83 -19.31
CA ARG A 336 7.30 16.43 -19.67
C ARG A 336 7.70 16.06 -21.11
N VAL A 337 7.91 17.05 -21.96
CA VAL A 337 8.26 16.86 -23.39
C VAL A 337 9.79 16.77 -23.57
N ILE A 338 10.60 17.30 -22.66
CA ILE A 338 12.08 17.36 -22.78
C ILE A 338 12.78 16.03 -22.42
N GLU A 339 12.08 14.93 -22.21
CA GLU A 339 12.72 13.62 -22.01
C GLU A 339 13.30 12.98 -23.29
N ASN A 340 13.24 13.63 -24.46
CA ASN A 340 13.92 13.17 -25.66
C ASN A 340 15.30 13.84 -25.82
N VAL A 341 16.30 13.23 -25.20
CA VAL A 341 17.72 13.63 -25.21
C VAL A 341 18.33 13.74 -26.65
N ALA A 342 17.69 13.17 -27.64
CA ALA A 342 18.20 13.14 -29.03
C ALA A 342 18.11 14.50 -29.78
N GLU A 343 17.33 15.49 -29.30
CA GLU A 343 17.20 16.79 -29.98
C GLU A 343 18.16 17.87 -29.44
N ILE A 344 18.86 17.62 -28.34
CA ILE A 344 19.76 18.60 -27.71
C ILE A 344 21.07 18.79 -28.51
N GLU A 345 21.52 17.79 -29.23
CA GLU A 345 22.81 17.81 -29.94
C GLU A 345 22.88 18.77 -31.16
N HIS A 346 21.76 19.39 -31.58
CA HIS A 346 21.68 20.25 -32.76
C HIS A 346 21.30 21.71 -32.47
N LYS A 347 21.10 22.10 -31.20
CA LYS A 347 20.69 23.47 -30.83
C LYS A 347 21.87 24.34 -30.43
N SER A 348 21.83 25.60 -30.81
CA SER A 348 22.80 26.60 -30.38
C SER A 348 22.62 26.92 -28.89
N GLU A 349 23.67 27.40 -28.22
CA GLU A 349 23.63 27.79 -26.81
C GLU A 349 22.59 28.86 -26.51
N LEU A 350 22.37 29.78 -27.47
CA LEU A 350 21.33 30.81 -27.35
C LEU A 350 19.94 30.18 -27.44
N GLU A 351 19.72 29.20 -28.30
CA GLU A 351 18.44 28.47 -28.40
C GLU A 351 18.17 27.66 -27.12
N LEU A 352 19.18 26.98 -26.59
CA LEU A 352 19.06 26.25 -25.33
C LEU A 352 18.74 27.19 -24.15
N PHE A 353 19.38 28.36 -24.12
CA PHE A 353 19.11 29.36 -23.08
C PHE A 353 17.71 29.98 -23.24
N ALA A 354 17.27 30.23 -24.48
CA ALA A 354 15.94 30.74 -24.76
C ALA A 354 14.85 29.78 -24.32
N GLU A 355 15.02 28.49 -24.60
CA GLU A 355 14.11 27.44 -24.14
C GLU A 355 14.09 27.33 -22.61
N LEU A 356 15.26 27.37 -21.98
CA LEU A 356 15.35 27.38 -20.50
C LEU A 356 14.66 28.60 -19.90
N TYR A 357 14.86 29.77 -20.50
CA TYR A 357 14.22 31.01 -20.05
C TYR A 357 12.68 30.92 -20.19
N GLU A 358 12.19 30.44 -21.33
CA GLU A 358 10.75 30.25 -21.58
C GLU A 358 10.15 29.23 -20.60
N LEU A 359 10.86 28.11 -20.35
CA LEU A 359 10.48 27.12 -19.36
C LEU A 359 10.40 27.65 -17.94
N GLN A 360 11.28 28.59 -17.58
CA GLN A 360 11.33 29.17 -16.22
C GLN A 360 10.31 30.30 -16.04
N ASN A 361 10.01 31.06 -17.09
CA ASN A 361 9.26 32.31 -17.01
C ASN A 361 7.88 32.26 -17.68
N ASN A 362 7.47 31.14 -18.29
CA ASN A 362 6.24 30.96 -19.08
C ASN A 362 6.06 32.01 -20.20
N ARG A 363 7.14 32.61 -20.67
CA ARG A 363 7.15 33.59 -21.77
C ARG A 363 8.51 33.57 -22.45
N ALA A 364 8.51 33.82 -23.74
CA ALA A 364 9.73 33.96 -24.50
C ALA A 364 10.54 35.20 -24.04
N MET A 365 11.85 35.16 -24.25
CA MET A 365 12.70 36.33 -24.04
C MET A 365 12.27 37.47 -24.99
N SER A 366 12.31 38.70 -24.50
CA SER A 366 12.22 39.88 -25.39
C SER A 366 13.50 40.00 -26.22
N ASP A 367 13.39 40.72 -27.36
CA ASP A 367 14.55 40.95 -28.25
C ASP A 367 15.75 41.53 -27.50
N VAL A 368 15.51 42.43 -26.55
CA VAL A 368 16.57 43.05 -25.70
C VAL A 368 17.24 42.00 -24.78
N GLN A 369 16.48 41.07 -24.27
CA GLN A 369 17.02 39.99 -23.42
C GLN A 369 17.81 38.99 -24.27
N ALA A 370 17.31 38.63 -25.45
CA ALA A 370 18.01 37.73 -26.35
C ALA A 370 19.35 38.32 -26.85
N ASP A 371 19.37 39.60 -27.20
CA ASP A 371 20.62 40.32 -27.56
C ASP A 371 21.62 40.39 -26.40
N PHE A 372 21.15 40.57 -25.18
CA PHE A 372 22.00 40.59 -24.02
C PHE A 372 22.64 39.23 -23.77
N VAL A 373 21.85 38.19 -23.82
CA VAL A 373 22.33 36.77 -23.61
C VAL A 373 23.32 36.38 -24.72
N ALA A 374 23.02 36.73 -25.98
CA ALA A 374 23.92 36.48 -27.12
C ALA A 374 25.31 37.11 -26.91
N LYS A 375 25.35 38.37 -26.44
CA LYS A 375 26.61 39.07 -26.10
C LYS A 375 27.38 38.39 -24.97
N MET A 376 26.68 37.99 -23.94
CA MET A 376 27.32 37.26 -22.81
C MET A 376 27.91 35.92 -23.27
N ILE A 377 27.22 35.16 -24.11
CA ILE A 377 27.72 33.89 -24.66
C ILE A 377 29.00 34.17 -25.52
N GLU A 378 29.02 35.21 -26.33
CA GLU A 378 30.20 35.60 -27.09
C GLU A 378 31.40 36.02 -26.19
N GLU A 379 31.14 36.76 -25.12
CA GLU A 379 32.17 37.15 -24.15
C GLU A 379 32.76 35.95 -23.40
N CYS A 380 31.93 35.00 -22.99
CA CYS A 380 32.38 33.78 -22.36
C CYS A 380 33.28 32.94 -23.30
N LYS A 381 32.92 32.82 -24.56
CA LYS A 381 33.74 32.09 -25.57
C LYS A 381 35.09 32.73 -25.82
N LYS A 382 35.18 34.07 -25.77
CA LYS A 382 36.46 34.79 -25.90
C LYS A 382 37.35 34.65 -24.69
N GLY A 383 36.80 34.41 -23.50
CA GLY A 383 37.52 34.20 -22.27
C GLY A 383 38.06 32.78 -22.06
N GLU A 384 37.63 31.80 -22.86
CA GLU A 384 38.10 30.43 -22.83
C GLU A 384 39.25 30.18 -23.86
N GLU A 385 39.52 31.14 -24.76
CA GLU A 385 40.60 31.07 -25.75
C GLU A 385 41.89 31.76 -25.30
N ASP A 386 41.93 32.41 -24.12
CA ASP A 386 43.14 33.00 -23.49
C ASP A 386 43.58 32.15 -22.27
#